data_397966c6138dcf44e23daabec3335c33
#
_entry.id   397966c6138dcf44e23daabec3335c33
#
_cell.length_a   1.000
_cell.length_b   1.000
_cell.length_c   1.000
_cell.angle_alpha   90.00
_cell.angle_beta   90.00
_cell.angle_gamma   90.00
#
_symmetry.space_group_name_H-M   'P 1'
#
loop_
_entity.id
_entity.type
_entity.pdbx_description
1 polymer ?
#
loop_
_entity_poly.entity_id
_entity_poly.type
_entity_poly.pdbx_seq_one_letter_code
_entity_poly.pdbx_strand_id
1 'polypeptide(L)'
;KNHRNKGMDVVVQDSENVLYLFSNTGKLYWKKQLSGKIIGKIREVDLYKNNRWQLAFRTADRLMILDRNGKIVKPFNIKLPKSTNPLPLSIFDYDNNRNYRFLIAQDRSLIMYDNRGKPLSGFSLKKVNANIMASPKHIRLQSKDYILIPLENYTLKIISRTGKDRVKVKGKIAFSENEIFSYLNTFSTTDQGGNLIQVDTKGNKVSSP
;
A
#
# COMPACT_ATOMS: atom_id res chain seq x y z
N LYS A 1 -16.61 -6.05 5.10
CA LYS A 1 -18.00 -6.59 5.05
C LYS A 1 -18.01 -7.96 5.70
N ASN A 2 -18.82 -8.14 6.77
CA ASN A 2 -18.94 -9.46 7.38
C ASN A 2 -19.74 -10.38 6.43
N HIS A 3 -19.18 -11.55 6.19
CA HIS A 3 -19.81 -12.56 5.34
C HIS A 3 -21.01 -13.27 5.98
N ARG A 4 -21.28 -13.04 7.26
CA ARG A 4 -22.44 -13.64 7.99
C ARG A 4 -23.62 -12.68 8.13
N ASN A 5 -23.38 -11.36 8.02
CA ASN A 5 -24.39 -10.32 8.20
C ASN A 5 -24.33 -9.32 7.05
N LYS A 6 -25.45 -8.68 6.72
CA LYS A 6 -25.52 -7.67 5.67
C LYS A 6 -24.82 -6.35 6.02
N GLY A 7 -24.36 -6.17 7.26
CA GLY A 7 -23.72 -4.95 7.74
C GLY A 7 -22.21 -4.89 7.55
N MET A 8 -21.65 -3.73 7.86
CA MET A 8 -20.20 -3.49 7.96
C MET A 8 -19.77 -3.67 9.41
N ASP A 9 -18.73 -4.49 9.62
CA ASP A 9 -18.11 -4.63 10.93
C ASP A 9 -17.13 -3.49 11.19
N VAL A 10 -16.86 -3.22 12.47
CA VAL A 10 -15.93 -2.18 12.90
C VAL A 10 -14.65 -2.81 13.42
N VAL A 11 -13.53 -2.40 12.88
CA VAL A 11 -12.19 -2.81 13.35
C VAL A 11 -11.54 -1.62 14.03
N VAL A 12 -11.09 -1.79 15.27
CA VAL A 12 -10.49 -0.73 16.09
C VAL A 12 -9.25 -1.28 16.78
N GLN A 13 -8.19 -0.49 16.84
CA GLN A 13 -7.03 -0.75 17.69
C GLN A 13 -6.98 0.27 18.81
N ASP A 14 -6.78 -0.18 20.04
CA ASP A 14 -6.63 0.67 21.22
C ASP A 14 -5.17 1.13 21.44
N SER A 15 -4.93 1.92 22.48
CA SER A 15 -3.61 2.43 22.88
C SER A 15 -2.65 1.33 23.33
N GLU A 16 -3.16 0.22 23.82
CA GLU A 16 -2.39 -0.96 24.26
C GLU A 16 -2.08 -1.91 23.11
N ASN A 17 -2.35 -1.49 21.87
CA ASN A 17 -2.16 -2.27 20.64
C ASN A 17 -3.02 -3.52 20.54
N VAL A 18 -4.15 -3.58 21.25
CA VAL A 18 -5.12 -4.65 21.06
C VAL A 18 -6.04 -4.30 19.89
N LEU A 19 -6.15 -5.19 18.93
CA LEU A 19 -7.06 -5.08 17.79
C LEU A 19 -8.37 -5.77 18.13
N TYR A 20 -9.48 -5.08 17.91
CA TYR A 20 -10.84 -5.57 18.14
C TYR A 20 -11.63 -5.64 16.85
N LEU A 21 -12.47 -6.65 16.70
CA LEU A 21 -13.51 -6.69 15.69
C LEU A 21 -14.88 -6.73 16.36
N PHE A 22 -15.69 -5.72 16.06
CA PHE A 22 -17.08 -5.63 16.50
C PHE A 22 -18.04 -5.81 15.33
N SER A 23 -19.21 -6.40 15.60
CA SER A 23 -20.32 -6.37 14.65
C SER A 23 -20.86 -4.96 14.47
N ASN A 24 -21.66 -4.75 13.44
CA ASN A 24 -22.43 -3.51 13.24
C ASN A 24 -23.46 -3.22 14.34
N THR A 25 -23.71 -4.18 15.23
CA THR A 25 -24.60 -4.03 16.41
C THR A 25 -23.82 -3.90 17.72
N GLY A 26 -22.49 -3.71 17.65
CA GLY A 26 -21.64 -3.53 18.83
C GLY A 26 -21.19 -4.82 19.53
N LYS A 27 -21.54 -6.01 19.03
CA LYS A 27 -21.09 -7.27 19.63
C LYS A 27 -19.62 -7.50 19.32
N LEU A 28 -18.80 -7.75 20.36
CA LEU A 28 -17.40 -8.15 20.18
C LEU A 28 -17.32 -9.56 19.58
N TYR A 29 -16.66 -9.70 18.43
CA TYR A 29 -16.37 -11.00 17.83
C TYR A 29 -15.07 -11.59 18.34
N TRP A 30 -14.01 -10.78 18.36
CA TRP A 30 -12.71 -11.18 18.87
C TRP A 30 -11.83 -9.96 19.19
N LYS A 31 -10.81 -10.22 20.00
CA LYS A 31 -9.70 -9.29 20.24
C LYS A 31 -8.36 -9.99 20.05
N LYS A 32 -7.34 -9.24 19.67
CA LYS A 32 -6.01 -9.77 19.42
C LYS A 32 -4.94 -8.78 19.80
N GLN A 33 -4.01 -9.19 20.67
CA GLN A 33 -2.81 -8.41 20.97
C GLN A 33 -1.88 -8.39 19.76
N LEU A 34 -1.44 -7.21 19.35
CA LEU A 34 -0.41 -6.99 18.33
C LEU A 34 0.91 -6.58 18.98
N SER A 35 2.02 -6.70 18.23
CA SER A 35 3.36 -6.27 18.66
C SER A 35 3.53 -4.75 18.69
N GLY A 36 2.59 -3.99 18.10
CA GLY A 36 2.66 -2.55 18.02
C GLY A 36 1.50 -1.94 17.25
N LYS A 37 1.54 -0.62 17.09
CA LYS A 37 0.54 0.16 16.36
C LYS A 37 0.50 -0.24 14.89
N ILE A 38 -0.71 -0.33 14.34
CA ILE A 38 -0.93 -0.51 12.89
C ILE A 38 -0.55 0.79 12.18
N ILE A 39 0.23 0.66 11.11
CA ILE A 39 0.69 1.79 10.31
C ILE A 39 -0.20 1.92 9.08
N GLY A 40 -0.96 3.01 9.03
CA GLY A 40 -1.91 3.30 7.96
C GLY A 40 -3.22 2.50 8.08
N LYS A 41 -3.85 2.25 6.93
CA LYS A 41 -5.18 1.62 6.87
C LYS A 41 -5.08 0.10 6.88
N ILE A 42 -6.03 -0.55 7.56
CA ILE A 42 -6.30 -1.99 7.38
C ILE A 42 -7.00 -2.16 6.04
N ARG A 43 -6.52 -3.10 5.23
CA ARG A 43 -7.06 -3.38 3.90
C ARG A 43 -7.71 -4.76 3.86
N GLU A 44 -8.85 -4.84 3.18
CA GLU A 44 -9.48 -6.14 2.92
C GLU A 44 -8.84 -6.81 1.71
N VAL A 45 -8.54 -8.10 1.83
CA VAL A 45 -8.04 -8.96 0.74
C VAL A 45 -8.80 -10.28 0.74
N ASP A 46 -8.95 -10.91 -0.42
CA ASP A 46 -9.53 -12.24 -0.55
C ASP A 46 -8.50 -13.20 -1.16
N LEU A 47 -7.54 -13.64 -0.32
CA LEU A 47 -6.46 -14.52 -0.73
C LEU A 47 -6.94 -15.88 -1.24
N TYR A 48 -8.08 -16.35 -0.73
CA TYR A 48 -8.64 -17.66 -1.07
C TYR A 48 -9.63 -17.62 -2.23
N LYS A 49 -9.92 -16.41 -2.75
CA LYS A 49 -10.85 -16.19 -3.87
C LYS A 49 -12.25 -16.79 -3.64
N ASN A 50 -12.69 -16.76 -2.38
CA ASN A 50 -13.94 -17.38 -1.94
C ASN A 50 -14.92 -16.37 -1.31
N ASN A 51 -14.66 -15.07 -1.51
CA ASN A 51 -15.43 -13.94 -0.96
C ASN A 51 -15.44 -13.89 0.58
N ARG A 52 -14.49 -14.57 1.23
CA ARG A 52 -14.27 -14.47 2.68
C ARG A 52 -13.04 -13.61 2.90
N TRP A 53 -13.29 -12.35 3.24
CA TRP A 53 -12.26 -11.32 3.33
C TRP A 53 -11.36 -11.50 4.54
N GLN A 54 -10.09 -11.21 4.35
CA GLN A 54 -9.07 -11.16 5.38
C GLN A 54 -8.63 -9.71 5.57
N LEU A 55 -8.10 -9.41 6.75
CA LEU A 55 -7.59 -8.09 7.13
C LEU A 55 -6.07 -8.07 6.97
N ALA A 56 -5.58 -7.30 6.00
CA ALA A 56 -4.15 -7.13 5.74
C ALA A 56 -3.67 -5.77 6.25
N PHE A 57 -2.60 -5.75 6.99
CA PHE A 57 -1.99 -4.55 7.56
C PHE A 57 -0.53 -4.80 7.93
N ARG A 58 0.16 -3.74 8.31
CA ARG A 58 1.49 -3.83 8.92
C ARG A 58 1.55 -3.08 10.26
N THR A 59 2.44 -3.56 11.12
CA THR A 59 3.02 -2.80 12.23
C THR A 59 4.44 -2.33 11.84
N ALA A 60 5.19 -1.72 12.74
CA ALA A 60 6.57 -1.35 12.47
C ALA A 60 7.44 -2.56 12.10
N ASP A 61 7.20 -3.71 12.72
CA ASP A 61 8.02 -4.91 12.65
C ASP A 61 7.38 -6.11 11.94
N ARG A 62 6.08 -6.02 11.55
CA ARG A 62 5.34 -7.17 10.98
C ARG A 62 4.47 -6.78 9.79
N LEU A 63 4.44 -7.65 8.78
CA LEU A 63 3.35 -7.75 7.81
C LEU A 63 2.41 -8.87 8.25
N MET A 64 1.14 -8.54 8.47
CA MET A 64 0.15 -9.46 9.02
C MET A 64 -1.10 -9.54 8.14
N ILE A 65 -1.64 -10.75 8.06
CA ILE A 65 -2.99 -10.96 7.52
C ILE A 65 -3.76 -11.83 8.52
N LEU A 66 -4.93 -11.35 8.92
CA LEU A 66 -5.84 -12.07 9.81
C LEU A 66 -7.09 -12.50 9.06
N ASP A 67 -7.56 -13.70 9.37
CA ASP A 67 -8.86 -14.15 8.91
C ASP A 67 -10.00 -13.46 9.71
N ARG A 68 -11.22 -13.72 9.33
CA ARG A 68 -12.44 -13.20 9.96
C ARG A 68 -12.59 -13.54 11.45
N ASN A 69 -11.86 -14.56 11.94
CA ASN A 69 -11.88 -14.99 13.33
C ASN A 69 -10.67 -14.45 14.12
N GLY A 70 -9.89 -13.51 13.54
CA GLY A 70 -8.68 -12.94 14.14
C GLY A 70 -7.48 -13.89 14.15
N LYS A 71 -7.57 -15.05 13.46
CA LYS A 71 -6.44 -15.99 13.33
C LYS A 71 -5.50 -15.53 12.23
N ILE A 72 -4.19 -15.75 12.46
CA ILE A 72 -3.17 -15.46 11.46
C ILE A 72 -3.34 -16.37 10.25
N VAL A 73 -3.42 -15.77 9.07
CA VAL A 73 -3.35 -16.47 7.78
C VAL A 73 -1.89 -16.81 7.50
N LYS A 74 -1.51 -18.07 7.62
CA LYS A 74 -0.13 -18.50 7.35
C LYS A 74 0.24 -18.28 5.87
N PRO A 75 1.47 -17.78 5.56
CA PRO A 75 2.55 -17.45 6.49
C PRO A 75 2.57 -15.98 6.96
N PHE A 76 1.51 -15.20 6.79
CA PHE A 76 1.45 -13.76 7.00
C PHE A 76 1.49 -13.37 8.49
N ASN A 77 2.62 -13.58 9.09
CA ASN A 77 3.14 -12.94 10.30
C ASN A 77 4.64 -12.71 10.05
N ILE A 78 4.93 -11.99 8.98
CA ILE A 78 6.27 -11.86 8.43
C ILE A 78 7.00 -10.76 9.19
N LYS A 79 8.15 -11.09 9.76
CA LYS A 79 9.03 -10.10 10.40
C LYS A 79 9.63 -9.19 9.35
N LEU A 80 9.55 -7.88 9.58
CA LEU A 80 10.10 -6.86 8.72
C LEU A 80 11.43 -6.35 9.28
N PRO A 81 12.35 -5.88 8.44
CA PRO A 81 13.56 -5.20 8.90
C PRO A 81 13.21 -3.95 9.72
N LYS A 82 14.06 -3.60 10.67
CA LYS A 82 13.96 -2.34 11.44
C LYS A 82 14.01 -1.15 10.48
N SER A 83 13.24 -0.12 10.78
CA SER A 83 13.15 1.11 9.99
C SER A 83 12.86 2.30 10.90
N THR A 84 13.38 3.46 10.53
CA THR A 84 13.09 4.75 11.19
C THR A 84 11.87 5.44 10.56
N ASN A 85 11.55 5.10 9.31
CA ASN A 85 10.39 5.64 8.58
C ASN A 85 9.57 4.50 7.93
N PRO A 86 8.78 3.74 8.71
CA PRO A 86 7.92 2.71 8.18
C PRO A 86 6.65 3.32 7.57
N LEU A 87 6.41 3.11 6.27
CA LEU A 87 5.25 3.63 5.56
C LEU A 87 4.08 2.62 5.55
N PRO A 88 2.83 3.07 5.40
CA PRO A 88 1.67 2.20 5.25
C PRO A 88 1.85 1.11 4.18
N LEU A 89 1.21 -0.04 4.39
CA LEU A 89 1.25 -1.16 3.45
C LEU A 89 0.59 -0.79 2.12
N SER A 90 1.30 -0.98 1.01
CA SER A 90 0.71 -0.93 -0.33
C SER A 90 0.31 -2.32 -0.80
N ILE A 91 -0.92 -2.46 -1.29
CA ILE A 91 -1.45 -3.72 -1.82
C ILE A 91 -1.88 -3.48 -3.25
N PHE A 92 -1.39 -4.32 -4.16
CA PHE A 92 -1.70 -4.23 -5.59
C PHE A 92 -2.40 -5.52 -6.06
N ASP A 93 -3.48 -5.36 -6.79
CA ASP A 93 -4.14 -6.40 -7.57
C ASP A 93 -4.16 -5.96 -9.03
N TYR A 94 -3.04 -6.21 -9.72
CA TYR A 94 -2.79 -5.65 -11.05
C TYR A 94 -3.83 -6.04 -12.10
N ASP A 95 -4.37 -7.23 -11.98
CA ASP A 95 -5.23 -7.82 -13.00
C ASP A 95 -6.67 -8.06 -12.48
N ASN A 96 -7.01 -7.48 -11.31
CA ASN A 96 -8.30 -7.66 -10.63
C ASN A 96 -8.69 -9.15 -10.44
N ASN A 97 -7.70 -10.00 -10.29
CA ASN A 97 -7.87 -11.44 -10.17
C ASN A 97 -7.57 -11.98 -8.76
N ARG A 98 -7.40 -11.05 -7.80
CA ARG A 98 -7.06 -11.35 -6.39
C ARG A 98 -5.69 -12.02 -6.23
N ASN A 99 -4.79 -11.78 -7.18
CA ASN A 99 -3.40 -12.22 -7.09
C ASN A 99 -2.53 -11.08 -6.54
N TYR A 100 -2.74 -10.81 -5.26
CA TYR A 100 -2.20 -9.64 -4.58
C TYR A 100 -0.67 -9.60 -4.55
N ARG A 101 -0.15 -8.38 -4.54
CA ARG A 101 1.24 -8.06 -4.21
C ARG A 101 1.23 -7.11 -3.02
N PHE A 102 2.06 -7.42 -2.03
CA PHE A 102 2.20 -6.63 -0.80
C PHE A 102 3.55 -5.94 -0.84
N LEU A 103 3.54 -4.62 -1.02
CA LEU A 103 4.77 -3.82 -1.07
C LEU A 103 4.99 -3.12 0.27
N ILE A 104 6.10 -3.46 0.90
CA ILE A 104 6.64 -2.78 2.07
C ILE A 104 7.62 -1.74 1.58
N ALA A 105 7.33 -0.47 1.90
CA ALA A 105 8.21 0.66 1.68
C ALA A 105 8.61 1.22 3.05
N GLN A 106 9.90 1.45 3.24
CA GLN A 106 10.44 1.98 4.49
C GLN A 106 11.83 2.55 4.27
N ASP A 107 12.10 3.74 4.83
CA ASP A 107 13.32 4.49 4.59
C ASP A 107 13.58 4.61 3.07
N ARG A 108 14.62 3.96 2.57
CA ARG A 108 14.96 3.89 1.14
C ARG A 108 14.71 2.52 0.53
N SER A 109 14.13 1.59 1.29
CA SER A 109 14.05 0.16 0.93
C SER A 109 12.64 -0.23 0.49
N LEU A 110 12.58 -1.19 -0.43
CA LEU A 110 11.36 -1.75 -1.00
C LEU A 110 11.44 -3.27 -0.97
N ILE A 111 10.44 -3.91 -0.38
CA ILE A 111 10.31 -5.37 -0.37
C ILE A 111 8.92 -5.73 -0.86
N MET A 112 8.84 -6.45 -1.96
CA MET A 112 7.56 -6.94 -2.47
C MET A 112 7.38 -8.42 -2.15
N TYR A 113 6.22 -8.74 -1.59
CA TYR A 113 5.79 -10.11 -1.32
C TYR A 113 4.67 -10.52 -2.27
N ASP A 114 4.64 -11.79 -2.62
CA ASP A 114 3.55 -12.39 -3.38
C ASP A 114 2.35 -12.75 -2.46
N ASN A 115 1.28 -13.29 -3.05
CA ASN A 115 0.09 -13.74 -2.34
C ASN A 115 0.31 -14.99 -1.46
N ARG A 116 1.52 -15.56 -1.47
CA ARG A 116 1.95 -16.68 -0.60
C ARG A 116 2.89 -16.19 0.50
N GLY A 117 3.13 -14.87 0.60
CA GLY A 117 4.03 -14.28 1.58
C GLY A 117 5.51 -14.49 1.31
N LYS A 118 5.89 -14.91 0.09
CA LYS A 118 7.29 -15.04 -0.32
C LYS A 118 7.78 -13.74 -0.94
N PRO A 119 9.03 -13.32 -0.66
CA PRO A 119 9.64 -12.19 -1.37
C PRO A 119 9.65 -12.48 -2.87
N LEU A 120 9.20 -11.50 -3.66
CA LEU A 120 9.09 -11.64 -5.11
C LEU A 120 10.46 -11.47 -5.76
N SER A 121 11.07 -12.56 -6.22
CA SER A 121 12.40 -12.55 -6.85
C SER A 121 12.46 -11.71 -8.12
N GLY A 122 11.38 -11.68 -8.90
CA GLY A 122 11.27 -10.89 -10.12
C GLY A 122 11.11 -9.37 -9.91
N PHE A 123 10.99 -8.89 -8.67
CA PHE A 123 10.95 -7.46 -8.37
C PHE A 123 12.37 -6.93 -8.14
N SER A 124 12.90 -6.18 -9.10
CA SER A 124 14.33 -5.79 -9.13
C SER A 124 14.68 -4.60 -8.24
N LEU A 125 13.76 -3.63 -8.03
CA LEU A 125 14.04 -2.43 -7.24
C LEU A 125 13.99 -2.73 -5.74
N LYS A 126 15.16 -2.83 -5.12
CA LYS A 126 15.27 -3.07 -3.67
C LYS A 126 15.51 -1.78 -2.87
N LYS A 127 16.08 -0.75 -3.51
CA LYS A 127 16.46 0.50 -2.84
C LYS A 127 16.38 1.67 -3.81
N VAL A 128 16.00 2.83 -3.30
CA VAL A 128 15.97 4.12 -4.01
C VAL A 128 17.06 5.06 -3.46
N ASN A 129 17.31 6.17 -4.16
CA ASN A 129 18.41 7.10 -3.85
C ASN A 129 18.10 8.12 -2.75
N ALA A 130 16.85 8.24 -2.32
CA ALA A 130 16.41 9.09 -1.21
C ALA A 130 15.33 8.36 -0.40
N ASN A 131 14.97 8.85 0.78
CA ASN A 131 13.88 8.29 1.56
C ASN A 131 12.58 8.35 0.77
N ILE A 132 11.75 7.34 0.96
CA ILE A 132 10.42 7.30 0.37
C ILE A 132 9.50 8.15 1.24
N MET A 133 8.86 9.14 0.62
CA MET A 133 8.03 10.12 1.31
C MET A 133 6.65 9.57 1.66
N ALA A 134 6.05 8.80 0.77
CA ALA A 134 4.71 8.24 0.93
C ALA A 134 4.62 6.83 0.34
N SER A 135 3.60 6.08 0.77
CA SER A 135 3.39 4.70 0.30
C SER A 135 3.27 4.64 -1.22
N PRO A 136 4.04 3.74 -1.87
CA PRO A 136 3.96 3.57 -3.31
C PRO A 136 2.55 3.26 -3.77
N LYS A 137 2.13 3.84 -4.88
CA LYS A 137 0.80 3.69 -5.45
C LYS A 137 0.85 3.03 -6.83
N HIS A 138 -0.03 2.09 -7.05
CA HIS A 138 -0.25 1.50 -8.37
C HIS A 138 -1.31 2.30 -9.12
N ILE A 139 -0.99 2.66 -10.36
CA ILE A 139 -1.92 3.27 -11.31
C ILE A 139 -1.82 2.50 -12.62
N ARG A 140 -2.97 2.19 -13.23
CA ARG A 140 -3.05 1.59 -14.55
C ARG A 140 -3.56 2.63 -15.55
N LEU A 141 -2.75 2.89 -16.57
CA LEU A 141 -3.10 3.78 -17.69
C LEU A 141 -2.88 3.04 -19.00
N GLN A 142 -3.86 3.08 -19.91
CA GLN A 142 -3.74 2.49 -21.25
C GLN A 142 -3.14 1.07 -21.24
N SER A 143 -3.68 0.17 -20.44
CA SER A 143 -3.22 -1.22 -20.30
C SER A 143 -1.81 -1.41 -19.70
N LYS A 144 -1.13 -0.34 -19.28
CA LYS A 144 0.18 -0.39 -18.64
C LYS A 144 0.07 -0.09 -17.15
N ASP A 145 0.86 -0.80 -16.35
CA ASP A 145 0.92 -0.60 -14.92
C ASP A 145 2.11 0.26 -14.54
N TYR A 146 1.87 1.19 -13.64
CA TYR A 146 2.86 2.11 -13.11
C TYR A 146 2.82 2.04 -11.58
N ILE A 147 3.98 1.88 -10.96
CA ILE A 147 4.14 2.02 -9.51
C ILE A 147 4.86 3.34 -9.28
N LEU A 148 4.18 4.25 -8.60
CA LEU A 148 4.65 5.61 -8.33
C LEU A 148 5.22 5.66 -6.92
N ILE A 149 6.41 6.21 -6.79
CA ILE A 149 7.17 6.28 -5.53
C ILE A 149 7.65 7.73 -5.36
N PRO A 150 6.95 8.56 -4.58
CA PRO A 150 7.42 9.91 -4.25
C PRO A 150 8.58 9.82 -3.26
N LEU A 151 9.63 10.60 -3.49
CA LEU A 151 10.83 10.63 -2.68
C LEU A 151 11.01 12.00 -1.99
N GLU A 152 11.61 12.03 -0.81
CA GLU A 152 11.86 13.25 -0.03
C GLU A 152 12.74 14.27 -0.76
N ASN A 153 13.56 13.83 -1.71
CA ASN A 153 14.34 14.72 -2.57
C ASN A 153 13.55 15.30 -3.75
N TYR A 154 12.22 15.27 -3.65
CA TYR A 154 11.27 15.79 -4.65
C TYR A 154 11.25 15.04 -6.00
N THR A 155 11.82 13.84 -6.05
CA THR A 155 11.77 13.00 -7.26
C THR A 155 10.54 12.11 -7.23
N LEU A 156 9.79 12.04 -8.33
CA LEU A 156 8.82 10.99 -8.56
C LEU A 156 9.48 9.86 -9.35
N LYS A 157 9.70 8.72 -8.70
CA LYS A 157 10.17 7.52 -9.38
C LYS A 157 8.97 6.71 -9.86
N ILE A 158 8.95 6.35 -11.15
CA ILE A 158 7.86 5.56 -11.75
C ILE A 158 8.45 4.29 -12.36
N ILE A 159 8.00 3.15 -11.85
CA ILE A 159 8.52 1.84 -12.22
C ILE A 159 7.41 0.90 -12.73
N SER A 160 7.82 -0.18 -13.36
CA SER A 160 6.97 -1.28 -13.80
C SER A 160 6.65 -2.26 -12.67
N ARG A 161 5.76 -3.23 -12.93
CA ARG A 161 5.47 -4.37 -12.01
C ARG A 161 6.71 -5.14 -11.58
N THR A 162 7.76 -5.15 -12.40
CA THR A 162 9.02 -5.85 -12.13
C THR A 162 10.07 -5.00 -11.44
N GLY A 163 9.76 -3.74 -11.12
CA GLY A 163 10.70 -2.84 -10.46
C GLY A 163 11.69 -2.14 -11.40
N LYS A 164 11.56 -2.31 -12.72
CA LYS A 164 12.38 -1.59 -13.71
C LYS A 164 11.83 -0.19 -13.93
N ASP A 165 12.69 0.77 -14.18
CA ASP A 165 12.27 2.13 -14.53
C ASP A 165 11.36 2.11 -15.76
N ARG A 166 10.24 2.84 -15.68
CA ARG A 166 9.24 2.91 -16.75
C ARG A 166 9.11 4.31 -17.31
N VAL A 167 9.15 5.32 -16.45
CA VAL A 167 9.06 6.73 -16.83
C VAL A 167 10.12 7.51 -16.07
N LYS A 168 10.92 8.29 -16.79
CA LYS A 168 11.85 9.25 -16.21
C LYS A 168 11.16 10.60 -16.12
N VAL A 169 10.70 10.96 -14.93
CA VAL A 169 10.02 12.24 -14.70
C VAL A 169 11.03 13.39 -14.77
N LYS A 170 10.68 14.42 -15.52
CA LYS A 170 11.51 15.64 -15.69
C LYS A 170 11.20 16.65 -14.57
N GLY A 171 12.25 17.13 -13.94
CA GLY A 171 12.15 18.11 -12.85
C GLY A 171 11.75 17.52 -11.51
N LYS A 172 11.55 18.40 -10.55
CA LYS A 172 11.26 18.07 -9.14
C LYS A 172 9.82 18.44 -8.79
N ILE A 173 9.20 17.68 -7.88
CA ILE A 173 7.85 17.95 -7.39
C ILE A 173 7.92 18.05 -5.87
N ALA A 174 7.64 19.23 -5.33
CA ALA A 174 7.52 19.47 -3.90
C ALA A 174 6.14 18.94 -3.43
N PHE A 175 6.04 17.61 -3.28
CA PHE A 175 4.77 16.93 -2.97
C PHE A 175 4.10 17.49 -1.71
N SER A 176 2.79 17.64 -1.78
CA SER A 176 1.93 17.78 -0.60
C SER A 176 1.68 16.40 0.06
N GLU A 177 0.82 16.35 1.08
CA GLU A 177 0.36 15.10 1.68
C GLU A 177 -0.72 14.38 0.85
N ASN A 178 -1.21 14.98 -0.24
CA ASN A 178 -2.24 14.40 -1.08
C ASN A 178 -1.73 13.22 -1.87
N GLU A 179 -2.59 12.20 -1.99
CA GLU A 179 -2.28 11.00 -2.78
C GLU A 179 -2.13 11.35 -4.27
N ILE A 180 -1.26 10.62 -4.96
CA ILE A 180 -1.18 10.66 -6.42
C ILE A 180 -2.36 9.87 -6.99
N PHE A 181 -3.04 10.41 -7.99
CA PHE A 181 -4.16 9.76 -8.67
C PHE A 181 -4.00 9.88 -10.20
N SER A 182 -4.86 9.21 -10.95
CA SER A 182 -4.89 9.32 -12.42
C SER A 182 -5.99 10.30 -12.84
N TYR A 183 -5.64 11.22 -13.71
CA TYR A 183 -6.59 12.15 -14.35
C TYR A 183 -6.15 12.44 -15.77
N LEU A 184 -7.07 12.34 -16.75
CA LEU A 184 -6.81 12.60 -18.18
C LEU A 184 -5.51 11.96 -18.69
N ASN A 185 -5.29 10.67 -18.40
CA ASN A 185 -4.06 9.94 -18.77
C ASN A 185 -2.75 10.49 -18.17
N THR A 186 -2.84 11.26 -17.11
CA THR A 186 -1.68 11.76 -16.36
C THR A 186 -1.62 11.18 -14.95
N PHE A 187 -0.45 11.28 -14.33
CA PHE A 187 -0.26 11.09 -12.90
C PHE A 187 -0.39 12.47 -12.25
N SER A 188 -1.44 12.65 -11.44
CA SER A 188 -1.82 13.95 -10.88
C SER A 188 -1.68 13.93 -9.37
N THR A 189 -1.18 15.01 -8.82
CA THR A 189 -1.06 15.27 -7.38
C THR A 189 -1.04 16.78 -7.14
N THR A 190 -0.93 17.22 -5.90
CA THR A 190 -0.68 18.63 -5.59
C THR A 190 0.71 18.84 -5.01
N ASP A 191 1.25 20.02 -5.20
CA ASP A 191 2.49 20.45 -4.52
C ASP A 191 2.18 21.10 -3.15
N GLN A 192 3.22 21.49 -2.42
CA GLN A 192 3.10 22.15 -1.12
C GLN A 192 2.44 23.53 -1.20
N GLY A 193 2.43 24.16 -2.37
CA GLY A 193 1.72 25.41 -2.65
C GLY A 193 0.24 25.23 -2.98
N GLY A 194 -0.26 23.97 -3.02
CA GLY A 194 -1.63 23.65 -3.40
C GLY A 194 -1.88 23.59 -4.90
N ASN A 195 -0.84 23.75 -5.73
CA ASN A 195 -0.99 23.71 -7.19
C ASN A 195 -1.15 22.28 -7.69
N LEU A 196 -2.03 22.06 -8.66
CA LEU A 196 -2.18 20.78 -9.33
C LEU A 196 -0.94 20.52 -10.21
N ILE A 197 -0.27 19.42 -9.96
CA ILE A 197 0.86 18.94 -10.77
C ILE A 197 0.42 17.69 -11.52
N GLN A 198 0.58 17.73 -12.83
CA GLN A 198 0.29 16.60 -13.70
C GLN A 198 1.56 16.16 -14.44
N VAL A 199 1.79 14.87 -14.52
CA VAL A 199 2.91 14.26 -15.24
C VAL A 199 2.36 13.26 -16.25
N ASP A 200 2.75 13.42 -17.51
CA ASP A 200 2.35 12.51 -18.59
C ASP A 200 3.13 11.16 -18.53
N THR A 201 2.74 10.23 -19.37
CA THR A 201 3.41 8.92 -19.46
C THR A 201 4.80 8.97 -20.11
N LYS A 202 5.23 10.12 -20.61
CA LYS A 202 6.59 10.40 -21.11
C LYS A 202 7.47 11.08 -20.06
N GLY A 203 6.88 11.45 -18.91
CA GLY A 203 7.57 12.08 -17.78
C GLY A 203 7.64 13.60 -17.85
N ASN A 204 6.90 14.24 -18.74
CA ASN A 204 6.82 15.70 -18.80
C ASN A 204 5.78 16.19 -17.81
N LYS A 205 6.05 17.33 -17.17
CA LYS A 205 5.01 18.09 -16.47
C LYS A 205 4.09 18.73 -17.51
N VAL A 206 2.79 18.56 -17.31
CA VAL A 206 1.76 19.12 -18.16
C VAL A 206 1.15 20.29 -17.39
N SER A 207 1.10 21.48 -17.97
CA SER A 207 0.34 22.59 -17.40
C SER A 207 -1.14 22.28 -17.46
N SER A 208 -1.86 22.47 -16.35
CA SER A 208 -3.33 22.52 -16.42
C SER A 208 -3.75 23.65 -17.33
N PRO A 209 -4.76 23.46 -18.18
CA PRO A 209 -5.35 24.54 -18.94
C PRO A 209 -5.95 25.59 -18.03
#